data_3638b3ab1b546e5c715b98d7521b7eb0
#
_entry.id   3638b3ab1b546e5c715b98d7521b7eb0
#
_cell.length_a   1.000
_cell.length_b   1.000
_cell.length_c   1.000
_cell.angle_alpha   90.00
_cell.angle_beta   90.00
_cell.angle_gamma   90.00
#
_symmetry.space_group_name_H-M   'P 1'
#
loop_
_entity.id
_entity.type
_entity.pdbx_description
1 polymer ?
#
loop_
_entity_poly.entity_id
_entity_poly.type
_entity_poly.pdbx_seq_one_letter_code
_entity_poly.pdbx_strand_id
1 'polypeptide(L)'
;MNLTKSIFLIILFQLFFSCVDNSSDSIEIVDFEGFYSKIDLTTDKTYVINFWATWCAPCVKELPYFEKVNKEFKDKNVEVILLSLDFPSQIETKLIPYLKRNKIKSKVILLDDSKMNTWVPRVSKQWDGGIPATLIVNASNYNFYPKPFKKEDLYTEINKALE
;
A
#
# COMPACT_ATOMS: atom_id res chain seq x y z
N MET A 1 -44.22 -42.49 9.71
CA MET A 1 -43.08 -41.68 10.13
C MET A 1 -42.60 -40.98 8.89
N ASN A 2 -42.90 -39.67 8.79
CA ASN A 2 -42.97 -38.93 7.52
C ASN A 2 -41.57 -38.58 6.95
N LEU A 3 -41.25 -39.19 5.84
CA LEU A 3 -40.04 -38.98 5.05
C LEU A 3 -39.80 -37.49 4.66
N THR A 4 -40.89 -36.72 4.57
CA THR A 4 -40.87 -35.30 4.18
C THR A 4 -40.28 -34.38 5.26
N LYS A 5 -40.31 -34.74 6.53
CA LYS A 5 -39.73 -33.94 7.65
C LYS A 5 -38.20 -34.06 7.72
N SER A 6 -37.65 -35.17 7.24
CA SER A 6 -36.17 -35.43 7.26
C SER A 6 -35.44 -34.64 6.17
N ILE A 7 -36.10 -34.39 5.03
CA ILE A 7 -35.49 -33.63 3.90
C ILE A 7 -35.43 -32.15 4.21
N PHE A 8 -36.38 -31.61 4.98
CA PHE A 8 -36.40 -30.17 5.34
C PHE A 8 -35.31 -29.80 6.35
N LEU A 9 -34.86 -30.75 7.16
CA LEU A 9 -33.79 -30.52 8.16
C LEU A 9 -32.39 -30.52 7.56
N ILE A 10 -32.20 -31.19 6.41
CA ILE A 10 -30.90 -31.28 5.74
C ILE A 10 -30.61 -30.02 4.91
N ILE A 11 -31.64 -29.35 4.39
CA ILE A 11 -31.48 -28.13 3.58
C ILE A 11 -31.12 -26.91 4.43
N LEU A 12 -31.45 -26.89 5.73
CA LEU A 12 -31.19 -25.74 6.62
C LEU A 12 -29.73 -25.71 7.14
N PHE A 13 -28.95 -26.79 6.96
CA PHE A 13 -27.57 -26.87 7.46
C PHE A 13 -26.51 -26.41 6.45
N GLN A 14 -26.89 -26.13 5.20
CA GLN A 14 -25.93 -25.73 4.14
C GLN A 14 -25.69 -24.22 3.98
N LEU A 15 -26.35 -23.37 4.79
CA LEU A 15 -26.26 -21.89 4.63
C LEU A 15 -25.21 -21.20 5.50
N PHE A 16 -24.36 -21.94 6.24
CA PHE A 16 -23.30 -21.36 7.05
C PHE A 16 -21.88 -21.70 6.52
N PHE A 17 -21.73 -21.92 5.21
CA PHE A 17 -20.40 -21.83 4.65
C PHE A 17 -20.06 -20.35 4.47
N SER A 18 -19.84 -19.67 5.59
CA SER A 18 -19.22 -18.35 5.62
C SER A 18 -17.87 -18.49 4.95
N CYS A 19 -17.68 -17.90 3.78
CA CYS A 19 -16.35 -17.65 3.24
C CYS A 19 -15.59 -16.89 4.33
N VAL A 20 -14.73 -17.58 5.06
CA VAL A 20 -13.65 -16.96 5.80
C VAL A 20 -12.73 -16.42 4.73
N ASP A 21 -12.84 -15.12 4.49
CA ASP A 21 -11.90 -14.36 3.66
C ASP A 21 -10.55 -14.41 4.40
N ASN A 22 -9.78 -15.44 4.08
CA ASN A 22 -8.45 -15.65 4.63
C ASN A 22 -7.47 -14.78 3.83
N SER A 23 -7.75 -13.46 3.77
CA SER A 23 -6.74 -12.51 3.38
C SER A 23 -5.65 -12.58 4.44
N SER A 24 -4.56 -13.24 4.12
CA SER A 24 -3.42 -13.40 5.02
C SER A 24 -3.01 -11.99 5.49
N ASP A 25 -3.14 -11.74 6.79
CA ASP A 25 -2.68 -10.50 7.46
C ASP A 25 -1.13 -10.33 7.39
N SER A 26 -0.44 -11.08 6.53
CA SER A 26 1.00 -11.05 6.39
C SER A 26 1.44 -9.87 5.52
N ILE A 27 2.27 -9.00 6.08
CA ILE A 27 2.95 -7.93 5.35
C ILE A 27 4.06 -8.55 4.50
N GLU A 28 4.08 -8.22 3.22
CA GLU A 28 5.16 -8.62 2.34
C GLU A 28 6.44 -7.85 2.72
N ILE A 29 7.54 -8.59 2.94
CA ILE A 29 8.85 -8.04 3.29
C ILE A 29 9.77 -8.26 2.10
N VAL A 30 10.43 -7.21 1.64
CA VAL A 30 11.34 -7.26 0.49
C VAL A 30 12.54 -6.36 0.73
N ASP A 31 13.64 -6.65 0.05
CA ASP A 31 14.73 -5.69 -0.16
C ASP A 31 14.39 -4.72 -1.31
N PHE A 32 15.27 -3.77 -1.59
CA PHE A 32 15.02 -2.77 -2.62
C PHE A 32 14.87 -3.39 -4.02
N GLU A 33 15.66 -4.40 -4.36
CA GLU A 33 15.55 -5.07 -5.67
C GLU A 33 14.21 -5.82 -5.80
N GLY A 34 13.82 -6.53 -4.76
CA GLY A 34 12.52 -7.21 -4.70
C GLY A 34 11.35 -6.23 -4.81
N PHE A 35 11.45 -5.04 -4.18
CA PHE A 35 10.47 -3.97 -4.35
C PHE A 35 10.48 -3.42 -5.79
N TYR A 36 11.66 -3.05 -6.31
CA TYR A 36 11.79 -2.41 -7.60
C TYR A 36 11.29 -3.32 -8.74
N SER A 37 11.47 -4.63 -8.64
CA SER A 37 10.98 -5.61 -9.61
C SER A 37 9.44 -5.67 -9.73
N LYS A 38 8.71 -5.09 -8.76
CA LYS A 38 7.25 -5.03 -8.77
C LYS A 38 6.70 -3.82 -9.52
N ILE A 39 7.56 -2.89 -9.89
CA ILE A 39 7.20 -1.68 -10.62
C ILE A 39 7.38 -1.93 -12.11
N ASP A 40 6.27 -2.21 -12.78
CA ASP A 40 6.27 -2.46 -14.23
C ASP A 40 5.94 -1.17 -15.00
N LEU A 41 6.98 -0.52 -15.50
CA LEU A 41 6.87 0.70 -16.29
C LEU A 41 6.59 0.43 -17.78
N THR A 42 6.38 -0.81 -18.20
CA THR A 42 5.99 -1.16 -19.58
C THR A 42 4.48 -1.07 -19.81
N THR A 43 3.72 -0.91 -18.73
CA THR A 43 2.26 -0.74 -18.73
C THR A 43 1.87 0.74 -18.62
N ASP A 44 0.60 1.04 -18.82
CA ASP A 44 0.00 2.35 -18.61
C ASP A 44 -0.29 2.67 -17.13
N LYS A 45 0.17 1.81 -16.22
CA LYS A 45 -0.06 1.97 -14.77
C LYS A 45 0.77 3.12 -14.21
N THR A 46 0.13 3.96 -13.40
CA THR A 46 0.79 4.98 -12.58
C THR A 46 0.90 4.48 -11.14
N TYR A 47 2.14 4.41 -10.64
CA TYR A 47 2.42 4.06 -9.26
C TYR A 47 2.60 5.32 -8.42
N VAL A 48 1.92 5.36 -7.28
CA VAL A 48 2.09 6.38 -6.23
C VAL A 48 2.68 5.68 -5.03
N ILE A 49 4.00 5.80 -4.86
CA ILE A 49 4.78 5.10 -3.84
C ILE A 49 5.11 6.08 -2.74
N ASN A 50 4.55 5.86 -1.54
CA ASN A 50 4.84 6.68 -0.37
C ASN A 50 5.77 5.93 0.58
N PHE A 51 6.95 6.51 0.84
CA PHE A 51 7.92 6.03 1.82
C PHE A 51 7.55 6.59 3.19
N TRP A 52 7.20 5.72 4.12
CA TRP A 52 6.67 6.09 5.41
C TRP A 52 7.06 5.11 6.52
N ALA A 53 6.70 5.43 7.77
CA ALA A 53 6.78 4.50 8.89
C ALA A 53 5.78 4.88 9.99
N THR A 54 5.41 3.93 10.84
CA THR A 54 4.45 4.16 11.94
C THR A 54 4.97 5.14 13.00
N TRP A 55 6.28 5.27 13.14
CA TRP A 55 6.95 6.20 14.06
C TRP A 55 7.16 7.60 13.47
N CYS A 56 6.85 7.80 12.18
CA CYS A 56 7.00 9.07 11.47
C CYS A 56 5.69 9.87 11.57
N ALA A 57 5.61 10.81 12.50
CA ALA A 57 4.38 11.59 12.73
C ALA A 57 3.87 12.36 11.49
N PRO A 58 4.71 13.06 10.69
CA PRO A 58 4.23 13.70 9.48
C PRO A 58 3.75 12.70 8.42
N CYS A 59 4.39 11.51 8.32
CA CYS A 59 3.94 10.44 7.42
C CYS A 59 2.53 9.98 7.76
N VAL A 60 2.31 9.62 9.03
CA VAL A 60 1.02 9.15 9.54
C VAL A 60 -0.11 10.16 9.28
N LYS A 61 0.20 11.47 9.34
CA LYS A 61 -0.77 12.55 9.11
C LYS A 61 -1.25 12.60 7.67
N GLU A 62 -0.44 12.23 6.69
CA GLU A 62 -0.80 12.30 5.27
C GLU A 62 -1.43 11.00 4.72
N LEU A 63 -1.25 9.84 5.39
CA LEU A 63 -1.78 8.55 4.91
C LEU A 63 -3.26 8.57 4.53
N PRO A 64 -4.17 9.27 5.24
CA PRO A 64 -5.56 9.36 4.83
C PRO A 64 -5.77 9.96 3.43
N TYR A 65 -4.82 10.75 2.92
CA TYR A 65 -4.88 11.31 1.57
C TYR A 65 -4.56 10.24 0.52
N PHE A 66 -3.57 9.39 0.79
CA PHE A 66 -3.21 8.23 -0.05
C PHE A 66 -4.33 7.20 -0.09
N GLU A 67 -5.01 6.93 1.03
CA GLU A 67 -6.18 6.05 1.06
C GLU A 67 -7.33 6.57 0.18
N LYS A 68 -7.55 7.90 0.17
CA LYS A 68 -8.53 8.51 -0.73
C LYS A 68 -8.12 8.37 -2.18
N VAL A 69 -6.84 8.63 -2.51
CA VAL A 69 -6.29 8.42 -3.85
C VAL A 69 -6.48 6.96 -4.28
N ASN A 70 -6.12 5.99 -3.44
CA ASN A 70 -6.29 4.57 -3.73
C ASN A 70 -7.74 4.21 -4.09
N LYS A 71 -8.70 4.83 -3.42
CA LYS A 71 -10.12 4.63 -3.68
C LYS A 71 -10.60 5.34 -4.95
N GLU A 72 -10.26 6.63 -5.10
CA GLU A 72 -10.84 7.51 -6.12
C GLU A 72 -10.18 7.37 -7.50
N PHE A 73 -8.93 6.88 -7.55
CA PHE A 73 -8.17 6.71 -8.79
C PHE A 73 -8.01 5.26 -9.23
N LYS A 74 -8.67 4.32 -8.55
CA LYS A 74 -8.60 2.89 -8.87
C LYS A 74 -8.94 2.60 -10.35
N ASP A 75 -9.98 3.24 -10.86
CA ASP A 75 -10.46 3.04 -12.23
C ASP A 75 -9.64 3.85 -13.27
N LYS A 76 -8.64 4.62 -12.81
CA LYS A 76 -7.70 5.40 -13.64
C LYS A 76 -6.33 4.74 -13.75
N ASN A 77 -6.24 3.45 -13.45
CA ASN A 77 -5.00 2.66 -13.47
C ASN A 77 -3.88 3.22 -12.55
N VAL A 78 -4.27 3.79 -11.40
CA VAL A 78 -3.36 4.26 -10.36
C VAL A 78 -3.26 3.22 -9.25
N GLU A 79 -2.05 2.80 -8.92
CA GLU A 79 -1.78 1.92 -7.77
C GLU A 79 -1.02 2.69 -6.68
N VAL A 80 -1.62 2.76 -5.50
CA VAL A 80 -0.97 3.33 -4.31
C VAL A 80 -0.23 2.21 -3.57
N ILE A 81 1.07 2.41 -3.34
CA ILE A 81 1.91 1.52 -2.54
C ILE A 81 2.45 2.30 -1.35
N LEU A 82 2.07 1.88 -0.15
CA LEU A 82 2.62 2.38 1.09
C LEU A 82 3.85 1.54 1.46
N LEU A 83 5.04 2.04 1.09
CA LEU A 83 6.30 1.36 1.34
C LEU A 83 6.81 1.70 2.73
N SER A 84 6.60 0.78 3.68
CA SER A 84 6.95 0.96 5.09
C SER A 84 8.44 0.78 5.31
N LEU A 85 9.04 1.69 6.06
CA LEU A 85 10.41 1.63 6.60
C LEU A 85 10.39 1.30 8.10
N ASP A 86 9.33 0.65 8.59
CA ASP A 86 9.30 0.10 9.94
C ASP A 86 10.30 -1.06 10.09
N PHE A 87 10.69 -1.35 11.30
CA PHE A 87 11.58 -2.48 11.56
C PHE A 87 10.80 -3.81 11.47
N PRO A 88 11.36 -4.87 10.85
CA PRO A 88 10.71 -6.19 10.77
C PRO A 88 10.24 -6.72 12.13
N SER A 89 11.02 -6.49 13.19
CA SER A 89 10.66 -6.87 14.57
C SER A 89 9.43 -6.15 15.13
N GLN A 90 8.94 -5.11 14.46
CA GLN A 90 7.79 -4.30 14.90
C GLN A 90 6.53 -4.54 14.04
N ILE A 91 6.58 -5.45 13.08
CA ILE A 91 5.44 -5.74 12.20
C ILE A 91 4.21 -6.11 13.03
N GLU A 92 4.32 -7.15 13.86
CA GLU A 92 3.18 -7.66 14.65
C GLU A 92 2.74 -6.69 15.77
N THR A 93 3.69 -5.96 16.34
CA THR A 93 3.43 -5.13 17.52
C THR A 93 3.03 -3.70 17.19
N LYS A 94 3.40 -3.18 16.01
CA LYS A 94 3.14 -1.80 15.62
C LYS A 94 2.47 -1.68 14.25
N LEU A 95 3.08 -2.22 13.18
CA LEU A 95 2.61 -2.00 11.82
C LEU A 95 1.22 -2.59 11.59
N ILE A 96 1.02 -3.89 11.79
CA ILE A 96 -0.28 -4.54 11.60
C ILE A 96 -1.38 -3.91 12.49
N PRO A 97 -1.17 -3.67 13.80
CA PRO A 97 -2.16 -2.98 14.62
C PRO A 97 -2.50 -1.57 14.13
N TYR A 98 -1.48 -0.84 13.61
CA TYR A 98 -1.69 0.48 13.02
C TYR A 98 -2.60 0.41 11.78
N LEU A 99 -2.28 -0.49 10.82
CA LEU A 99 -3.03 -0.67 9.59
C LEU A 99 -4.49 -1.04 9.86
N LYS A 100 -4.74 -1.97 10.79
CA LYS A 100 -6.09 -2.39 11.21
C LYS A 100 -6.88 -1.24 11.84
N ARG A 101 -6.30 -0.53 12.80
CA ARG A 101 -6.95 0.58 13.49
C ARG A 101 -7.31 1.73 12.56
N ASN A 102 -6.46 2.03 11.59
CA ASN A 102 -6.67 3.12 10.63
C ASN A 102 -7.36 2.67 9.35
N LYS A 103 -7.75 1.38 9.26
CA LYS A 103 -8.49 0.80 8.12
C LYS A 103 -7.78 1.02 6.78
N ILE A 104 -6.45 0.91 6.77
CA ILE A 104 -5.63 1.03 5.56
C ILE A 104 -6.01 -0.08 4.58
N LYS A 105 -6.27 0.29 3.33
CA LYS A 105 -6.67 -0.61 2.22
C LYS A 105 -5.69 -0.58 1.06
N SER A 106 -4.83 0.43 1.00
CA SER A 106 -3.73 0.49 0.03
C SER A 106 -2.78 -0.68 0.25
N LYS A 107 -2.10 -1.07 -0.81
CA LYS A 107 -1.04 -2.09 -0.74
C LYS A 107 0.07 -1.61 0.18
N VAL A 108 0.41 -2.41 1.17
CA VAL A 108 1.52 -2.14 2.10
C VAL A 108 2.62 -3.17 1.88
N ILE A 109 3.84 -2.69 1.70
CA ILE A 109 5.06 -3.51 1.60
C ILE A 109 6.04 -2.98 2.63
N LEU A 110 6.74 -3.85 3.35
CA LEU A 110 7.83 -3.46 4.22
C LEU A 110 9.15 -3.61 3.47
N LEU A 111 9.90 -2.51 3.38
CA LEU A 111 11.23 -2.48 2.82
C LEU A 111 12.26 -2.76 3.93
N ASP A 112 12.83 -3.95 3.91
CA ASP A 112 13.92 -4.36 4.80
C ASP A 112 15.24 -4.41 4.04
N ASP A 113 15.86 -3.24 3.87
CA ASP A 113 17.18 -3.14 3.21
C ASP A 113 18.06 -2.13 3.94
N SER A 114 19.04 -2.65 4.67
CA SER A 114 19.99 -1.84 5.43
C SER A 114 20.97 -1.03 4.58
N LYS A 115 21.03 -1.31 3.25
CA LYS A 115 21.97 -0.64 2.33
C LYS A 115 21.41 0.67 1.78
N MET A 116 20.90 1.53 2.66
CA MET A 116 20.29 2.81 2.28
C MET A 116 21.18 3.67 1.37
N ASN A 117 22.48 3.71 1.64
CA ASN A 117 23.43 4.44 0.80
C ASN A 117 23.51 3.95 -0.65
N THR A 118 23.03 2.72 -0.92
CA THR A 118 23.02 2.12 -2.25
C THR A 118 21.70 2.38 -2.97
N TRP A 119 20.57 2.20 -2.28
CA TRP A 119 19.27 2.26 -2.96
C TRP A 119 18.60 3.65 -2.92
N VAL A 120 18.82 4.46 -1.87
CA VAL A 120 18.23 5.82 -1.79
C VAL A 120 18.60 6.69 -3.01
N PRO A 121 19.87 6.76 -3.46
CA PRO A 121 20.22 7.53 -4.65
C PRO A 121 19.63 6.98 -5.97
N ARG A 122 19.20 5.72 -5.98
CA ARG A 122 18.54 5.12 -7.16
C ARG A 122 17.07 5.56 -7.26
N VAL A 123 16.43 5.84 -6.11
CA VAL A 123 15.10 6.46 -6.12
C VAL A 123 15.20 7.93 -6.55
N SER A 124 16.12 8.69 -5.94
CA SER A 124 16.41 10.06 -6.37
C SER A 124 17.78 10.49 -5.84
N LYS A 125 18.59 11.10 -6.70
CA LYS A 125 19.89 11.67 -6.31
C LYS A 125 19.77 12.82 -5.32
N GLN A 126 18.60 13.43 -5.21
CA GLN A 126 18.32 14.54 -4.30
C GLN A 126 17.74 14.08 -2.96
N TRP A 127 17.49 12.77 -2.81
CA TRP A 127 16.93 12.24 -1.58
C TRP A 127 18.01 11.91 -0.57
N ASP A 128 17.89 12.43 0.64
CA ASP A 128 18.75 12.14 1.80
C ASP A 128 18.30 10.92 2.61
N GLY A 129 17.20 10.24 2.18
CA GLY A 129 16.58 9.13 2.92
C GLY A 129 15.56 9.57 3.96
N GLY A 130 15.29 10.87 4.10
CA GLY A 130 14.28 11.40 5.02
C GLY A 130 12.85 11.04 4.58
N ILE A 131 11.96 10.78 5.55
CA ILE A 131 10.54 10.51 5.32
C ILE A 131 9.65 11.53 6.02
N PRO A 132 8.44 11.81 5.46
CA PRO A 132 7.85 11.19 4.30
C PRO A 132 8.48 11.62 2.99
N ALA A 133 8.48 10.69 2.02
CA ALA A 133 8.81 10.98 0.64
C ALA A 133 7.85 10.23 -0.28
N THR A 134 7.60 10.75 -1.47
CA THR A 134 6.68 10.13 -2.43
C THR A 134 7.31 10.10 -3.81
N LEU A 135 7.21 8.96 -4.48
CA LEU A 135 7.53 8.80 -5.89
C LEU A 135 6.23 8.57 -6.67
N ILE A 136 5.98 9.40 -7.68
CA ILE A 136 4.90 9.21 -8.66
C ILE A 136 5.57 8.86 -9.98
N VAL A 137 5.32 7.63 -10.46
CA VAL A 137 6.05 7.08 -11.62
C VAL A 137 5.14 6.27 -12.53
N ASN A 138 5.32 6.43 -13.84
CA ASN A 138 4.75 5.61 -14.91
C ASN A 138 5.75 5.55 -16.09
N ALA A 139 5.32 5.02 -17.23
CA ALA A 139 6.17 4.92 -18.44
C ALA A 139 6.77 6.26 -18.90
N SER A 140 6.08 7.40 -18.66
CA SER A 140 6.45 8.73 -19.17
C SER A 140 6.92 9.69 -18.08
N ASN A 141 6.63 9.43 -16.83
CA ASN A 141 6.85 10.34 -15.71
C ASN A 141 7.63 9.68 -14.59
N TYR A 142 8.57 10.40 -13.99
CA TYR A 142 9.31 9.99 -12.82
C TYR A 142 9.50 11.20 -11.90
N ASN A 143 8.54 11.43 -11.00
CA ASN A 143 8.49 12.62 -10.16
C ASN A 143 8.67 12.26 -8.69
N PHE A 144 9.72 12.78 -8.06
CA PHE A 144 10.05 12.52 -6.66
C PHE A 144 9.84 13.75 -5.78
N TYR A 145 9.22 13.53 -4.62
CA TYR A 145 8.85 14.59 -3.67
C TYR A 145 9.36 14.25 -2.27
N PRO A 146 10.51 14.82 -1.81
CA PRO A 146 11.07 14.58 -0.46
C PRO A 146 10.40 15.48 0.59
N LYS A 147 9.08 15.44 0.68
CA LYS A 147 8.30 16.28 1.62
C LYS A 147 6.92 15.68 1.84
N PRO A 148 6.26 16.02 2.98
CA PRO A 148 4.87 15.64 3.17
C PRO A 148 3.95 16.34 2.16
N PHE A 149 2.91 15.64 1.73
CA PHE A 149 1.87 16.20 0.88
C PHE A 149 0.72 16.81 1.69
N LYS A 150 0.16 17.91 1.17
CA LYS A 150 -1.23 18.28 1.42
C LYS A 150 -2.10 17.52 0.41
N LYS A 151 -3.37 17.33 0.76
CA LYS A 151 -4.30 16.57 -0.09
C LYS A 151 -4.36 17.14 -1.52
N GLU A 152 -4.56 18.46 -1.63
CA GLU A 152 -4.74 19.16 -2.91
C GLU A 152 -3.50 19.03 -3.81
N ASP A 153 -2.31 19.15 -3.20
CA ASP A 153 -1.04 19.04 -3.92
C ASP A 153 -0.83 17.61 -4.45
N LEU A 154 -1.14 16.58 -3.64
CA LEU A 154 -1.05 15.18 -4.06
C LEU A 154 -1.94 14.90 -5.27
N TYR A 155 -3.20 15.35 -5.23
CA TYR A 155 -4.14 15.17 -6.33
C TYR A 155 -3.69 15.90 -7.60
N THR A 156 -3.14 17.11 -7.45
CA THR A 156 -2.59 17.87 -8.57
C THR A 156 -1.46 17.14 -9.26
N GLU A 157 -0.49 16.63 -8.49
CA GLU A 157 0.68 15.94 -9.06
C GLU A 157 0.31 14.59 -9.69
N ILE A 158 -0.67 13.86 -9.14
CA ILE A 158 -1.17 12.63 -9.75
C ILE A 158 -1.90 12.95 -11.07
N ASN A 159 -2.77 13.96 -11.11
CA ASN A 159 -3.46 14.33 -12.35
C ASN A 159 -2.48 14.74 -13.45
N LYS A 160 -1.43 15.50 -13.13
CA LYS A 160 -0.36 15.84 -14.09
C LYS A 160 0.37 14.60 -14.64
N ALA A 161 0.54 13.57 -13.80
CA ALA A 161 1.19 12.34 -14.24
C ALA A 161 0.28 11.45 -15.13
N LEU A 162 -1.02 11.72 -15.15
CA LEU A 162 -2.01 11.01 -15.97
C LEU A 162 -2.29 11.70 -17.33
N GLU A 163 -1.78 12.94 -17.53
CA GLU A 163 -1.83 13.69 -18.79
C GLU A 163 -0.72 13.24 -19.75
#